data_b67f93ee6a32b5f0612cbb90281e7652
#
_entry.id   b67f93ee6a32b5f0612cbb90281e7652
#
_cell.length_a   1.000
_cell.length_b   1.000
_cell.length_c   1.000
_cell.angle_alpha   90.00
_cell.angle_beta   90.00
_cell.angle_gamma   90.00
#
_symmetry.space_group_name_H-M   'P 1'
#
loop_
_entity.id
_entity.type
_entity.pdbx_description
1 polymer ?
#
loop_
_entity_poly.entity_id
_entity_poly.type
_entity_poly.pdbx_seq_one_letter_code
_entity_poly.pdbx_strand_id
1 'polypeptide(L)'
;MIVAAALIVSISLWFANRRKAAQREARYQIVLAKYAGDLKPGMNRGQVERYLQTNGAQFRQMCCVANFRGKYVSLKGAGWDDLVKIAEESAPFFCSENNVYIAFEFNPKSQGELSDTNSSDALKSVSIFHELEGCL
;
A
#
# COMPACT_ATOMS: atom_id res chain seq x y z
N MET A 1 10.52 9.92 -44.13
CA MET A 1 11.53 10.09 -43.06
C MET A 1 10.92 10.56 -41.71
N ILE A 2 10.01 11.52 -41.69
CA ILE A 2 9.40 12.08 -40.46
C ILE A 2 8.66 11.02 -39.65
N VAL A 3 7.89 10.12 -40.27
CA VAL A 3 7.13 9.06 -39.58
C VAL A 3 8.06 8.06 -38.82
N ALA A 4 9.16 7.69 -39.45
CA ALA A 4 10.12 6.77 -38.82
C ALA A 4 10.79 7.40 -37.58
N ALA A 5 11.14 8.69 -37.65
CA ALA A 5 11.70 9.40 -36.50
C ALA A 5 10.70 9.51 -35.33
N ALA A 6 9.41 9.80 -35.61
CA ALA A 6 8.36 9.86 -34.61
C ALA A 6 8.14 8.50 -33.92
N LEU A 7 8.18 7.40 -34.66
CA LEU A 7 8.06 6.06 -34.10
C LEU A 7 9.24 5.71 -33.16
N ILE A 8 10.47 6.03 -33.54
CA ILE A 8 11.66 5.79 -32.71
C ILE A 8 11.56 6.57 -31.40
N VAL A 9 11.18 7.84 -31.45
CA VAL A 9 11.00 8.68 -30.26
C VAL A 9 9.93 8.09 -29.34
N SER A 10 8.77 7.70 -29.89
CA SER A 10 7.67 7.14 -29.11
C SER A 10 8.07 5.83 -28.42
N ILE A 11 8.77 4.95 -29.12
CA ILE A 11 9.28 3.69 -28.56
C ILE A 11 10.30 3.96 -27.45
N SER A 12 11.22 4.90 -27.66
CA SER A 12 12.23 5.26 -26.67
C SER A 12 11.61 5.82 -25.39
N LEU A 13 10.61 6.70 -25.52
CA LEU A 13 9.87 7.25 -24.38
C LEU A 13 9.09 6.17 -23.63
N TRP A 14 8.47 5.23 -24.36
CA TRP A 14 7.77 4.11 -23.74
C TRP A 14 8.70 3.20 -22.92
N PHE A 15 9.88 2.85 -23.47
CA PHE A 15 10.90 2.09 -22.75
C PHE A 15 11.42 2.84 -21.52
N ALA A 16 11.69 4.15 -21.64
CA ALA A 16 12.15 4.97 -20.53
C ALA A 16 11.11 5.02 -19.39
N ASN A 17 9.84 5.18 -19.72
CA ASN A 17 8.75 5.18 -18.73
C ASN A 17 8.59 3.82 -18.05
N ARG A 18 8.70 2.72 -18.82
CA ARG A 18 8.67 1.36 -18.25
C ARG A 18 9.82 1.10 -17.28
N ARG A 19 11.03 1.54 -17.62
CA ARG A 19 12.20 1.43 -16.72
C ARG A 19 12.00 2.22 -15.42
N LYS A 20 11.49 3.44 -15.51
CA LYS A 20 11.17 4.26 -14.32
C LYS A 20 10.12 3.60 -13.44
N ALA A 21 9.06 3.04 -14.01
CA ALA A 21 8.04 2.31 -13.27
C ALA A 21 8.63 1.09 -12.55
N ALA A 22 9.43 0.28 -13.24
CA ALA A 22 10.09 -0.89 -12.64
C ALA A 22 11.05 -0.50 -11.50
N GLN A 23 11.78 0.62 -11.63
CA GLN A 23 12.66 1.12 -10.57
C GLN A 23 11.88 1.62 -9.35
N ARG A 24 10.71 2.23 -9.55
CA ARG A 24 9.82 2.63 -8.43
C ARG A 24 9.33 1.40 -7.70
N GLU A 25 8.78 0.44 -8.43
CA GLU A 25 8.29 -0.81 -7.86
C GLU A 25 9.39 -1.55 -7.08
N ALA A 26 10.59 -1.65 -7.63
CA ALA A 26 11.72 -2.26 -6.92
C ALA A 26 12.03 -1.57 -5.58
N ARG A 27 11.92 -0.24 -5.52
CA ARG A 27 12.08 0.51 -4.26
C ARG A 27 10.98 0.18 -3.26
N TYR A 28 9.72 0.06 -3.69
CA TYR A 28 8.62 -0.32 -2.82
C TYR A 28 8.80 -1.73 -2.27
N GLN A 29 9.26 -2.66 -3.11
CA GLN A 29 9.56 -4.03 -2.67
C GLN A 29 10.69 -4.08 -1.63
N ILE A 30 11.69 -3.21 -1.70
CA ILE A 30 12.74 -3.11 -0.67
C ILE A 30 12.14 -2.66 0.67
N VAL A 31 11.26 -1.66 0.66
CA VAL A 31 10.59 -1.18 1.87
C VAL A 31 9.67 -2.26 2.44
N LEU A 32 8.89 -2.93 1.57
CA LEU A 32 8.05 -4.06 1.97
C LEU A 32 8.88 -5.17 2.63
N ALA A 33 9.99 -5.57 1.99
CA ALA A 33 10.86 -6.62 2.50
C ALA A 33 11.44 -6.28 3.90
N LYS A 34 11.77 -5.00 4.16
CA LYS A 34 12.21 -4.54 5.48
C LYS A 34 11.12 -4.80 6.53
N TYR A 35 9.88 -4.32 6.30
CA TYR A 35 8.79 -4.50 7.24
C TYR A 35 8.41 -5.98 7.41
N ALA A 36 8.29 -6.73 6.32
CA ALA A 36 8.00 -8.16 6.36
C ALA A 36 9.15 -9.00 6.99
N GLY A 37 10.37 -8.47 6.97
CA GLY A 37 11.53 -9.05 7.67
C GLY A 37 11.41 -8.97 9.19
N ASP A 38 10.95 -7.83 9.69
CA ASP A 38 10.91 -7.53 11.12
C ASP A 38 9.55 -7.90 11.75
N LEU A 39 8.45 -7.71 11.00
CA LEU A 39 7.08 -7.94 11.47
C LEU A 39 6.52 -9.25 10.90
N LYS A 40 6.21 -10.19 11.78
CA LYS A 40 5.76 -11.54 11.40
C LYS A 40 4.26 -11.70 11.59
N PRO A 41 3.58 -12.47 10.72
CA PRO A 41 2.19 -12.86 10.94
C PRO A 41 2.02 -13.45 12.35
N GLY A 42 0.92 -13.07 13.00
CA GLY A 42 0.62 -13.45 14.38
C GLY A 42 1.09 -12.44 15.45
N MET A 43 1.97 -11.49 15.13
CA MET A 43 2.27 -10.38 16.05
C MET A 43 1.00 -9.57 16.33
N ASN A 44 0.82 -9.10 17.56
CA ASN A 44 -0.35 -8.29 17.86
C ASN A 44 -0.17 -6.84 17.37
N ARG A 45 -1.29 -6.15 17.10
CA ARG A 45 -1.33 -4.77 16.61
C ARG A 45 -0.48 -3.82 17.47
N GLY A 46 -0.59 -3.91 18.79
CA GLY A 46 0.18 -3.05 19.68
C GLY A 46 1.70 -3.24 19.56
N GLN A 47 2.17 -4.43 19.18
CA GLN A 47 3.59 -4.67 18.89
C GLN A 47 3.98 -4.02 17.55
N VAL A 48 3.14 -4.16 16.53
CA VAL A 48 3.36 -3.56 15.20
C VAL A 48 3.39 -2.04 15.31
N GLU A 49 2.37 -1.43 15.91
CA GLU A 49 2.29 0.03 16.09
C GLU A 49 3.48 0.59 16.88
N ARG A 50 3.90 -0.10 17.95
CA ARG A 50 5.09 0.29 18.72
C ARG A 50 6.36 0.23 17.86
N TYR A 51 6.51 -0.81 17.04
CA TYR A 51 7.63 -0.92 16.11
C TYR A 51 7.62 0.25 15.13
N LEU A 52 6.45 0.58 14.54
CA LEU A 52 6.31 1.70 13.60
C LEU A 52 6.70 3.02 14.27
N GLN A 53 6.16 3.30 15.45
CA GLN A 53 6.46 4.52 16.23
C GLN A 53 7.95 4.62 16.58
N THR A 54 8.55 3.53 17.04
CA THR A 54 10.00 3.49 17.40
C THR A 54 10.88 3.76 16.18
N ASN A 55 10.45 3.34 14.99
CA ASN A 55 11.16 3.61 13.74
C ASN A 55 10.75 4.96 13.06
N GLY A 56 9.99 5.81 13.75
CA GLY A 56 9.56 7.12 13.24
C GLY A 56 8.57 7.05 12.08
N ALA A 57 7.95 5.90 11.85
CA ALA A 57 6.93 5.75 10.82
C ALA A 57 5.59 6.28 11.33
N GLN A 58 5.02 7.25 10.60
CA GLN A 58 3.65 7.69 10.81
C GLN A 58 2.70 6.76 10.08
N PHE A 59 1.65 6.31 10.73
CA PHE A 59 0.63 5.48 10.13
C PHE A 59 -0.76 6.08 10.34
N ARG A 60 -1.67 5.79 9.42
CA ARG A 60 -3.11 6.03 9.56
C ARG A 60 -3.85 4.71 9.58
N GLN A 61 -5.00 4.71 10.21
CA GLN A 61 -5.88 3.54 10.25
C GLN A 61 -6.95 3.68 9.17
N MET A 62 -7.20 2.59 8.44
CA MET A 62 -8.25 2.52 7.43
C MET A 62 -9.14 1.32 7.68
N CYS A 63 -10.45 1.58 7.78
CA CYS A 63 -11.43 0.51 8.02
C CYS A 63 -11.83 -0.22 6.76
N CYS A 64 -12.12 -1.48 7.00
CA CYS A 64 -13.08 -2.27 6.22
C CYS A 64 -12.63 -2.54 4.79
N VAL A 65 -11.31 -2.63 4.59
CA VAL A 65 -10.69 -3.01 3.32
C VAL A 65 -9.90 -4.29 3.48
N ALA A 66 -9.87 -5.09 2.44
CA ALA A 66 -9.03 -6.28 2.39
C ALA A 66 -8.36 -6.39 1.05
N ASN A 67 -7.13 -6.90 1.04
CA ASN A 67 -6.42 -7.18 -0.19
C ASN A 67 -7.00 -8.44 -0.84
N PHE A 68 -7.70 -8.24 -1.95
CA PHE A 68 -8.21 -9.33 -2.77
C PHE A 68 -7.51 -9.32 -4.12
N ARG A 69 -6.68 -10.34 -4.38
CA ARG A 69 -5.90 -10.49 -5.64
C ARG A 69 -5.09 -9.24 -6.01
N GLY A 70 -4.44 -8.61 -5.03
CA GLY A 70 -3.63 -7.41 -5.26
C GLY A 70 -4.44 -6.11 -5.43
N LYS A 71 -5.74 -6.15 -5.17
CA LYS A 71 -6.60 -4.97 -5.11
C LYS A 71 -7.26 -4.88 -3.75
N TYR A 72 -7.20 -3.71 -3.14
CA TYR A 72 -7.97 -3.45 -1.94
C TYR A 72 -9.43 -3.24 -2.31
N VAL A 73 -10.29 -4.01 -1.69
CA VAL A 73 -11.75 -3.90 -1.86
C VAL A 73 -12.39 -3.77 -0.48
N SER A 74 -13.40 -2.92 -0.40
CA SER A 74 -14.23 -2.85 0.81
C SER A 74 -15.00 -4.15 0.97
N LEU A 75 -14.79 -4.84 2.10
CA LEU A 75 -15.48 -6.08 2.42
C LEU A 75 -16.18 -5.94 3.76
N LYS A 76 -17.45 -6.36 3.81
CA LYS A 76 -18.16 -6.54 5.09
C LYS A 76 -17.40 -7.58 5.94
N GLY A 77 -17.00 -7.18 7.14
CA GLY A 77 -16.28 -8.04 8.07
C GLY A 77 -14.74 -7.97 7.97
N ALA A 78 -14.18 -7.13 7.08
CA ALA A 78 -12.78 -6.78 7.14
C ALA A 78 -12.52 -5.88 8.36
N GLY A 79 -11.38 -6.08 9.03
CA GLY A 79 -10.95 -5.25 10.16
C GLY A 79 -10.38 -3.91 9.73
N TRP A 80 -9.79 -3.21 10.68
CA TRP A 80 -9.00 -2.02 10.45
C TRP A 80 -7.56 -2.39 10.10
N ASP A 81 -7.01 -1.73 9.09
CA ASP A 81 -5.60 -1.87 8.69
C ASP A 81 -4.82 -0.60 9.06
N ASP A 82 -3.54 -0.76 9.36
CA ASP A 82 -2.62 0.36 9.55
C ASP A 82 -1.86 0.59 8.25
N LEU A 83 -1.82 1.85 7.77
CA LEU A 83 -1.22 2.24 6.51
C LEU A 83 -0.07 3.21 6.73
N VAL A 84 1.13 2.87 6.27
CA VAL A 84 2.30 3.76 6.24
C VAL A 84 2.51 4.26 4.83
N LYS A 85 2.34 5.59 4.60
CA LYS A 85 2.61 6.20 3.29
C LYS A 85 4.10 6.15 2.98
N ILE A 86 4.46 5.59 1.84
CA ILE A 86 5.86 5.44 1.40
C ILE A 86 6.18 6.26 0.15
N ALA A 87 5.16 6.61 -0.64
CA ALA A 87 5.33 7.42 -1.84
C ALA A 87 4.01 8.06 -2.27
N GLU A 88 4.15 8.99 -3.19
CA GLU A 88 3.07 9.56 -3.98
C GLU A 88 3.45 9.48 -5.46
N GLU A 89 2.53 9.03 -6.30
CA GLU A 89 2.70 8.91 -7.74
C GLU A 89 1.78 9.90 -8.47
N SER A 90 2.01 10.06 -9.78
CA SER A 90 1.14 10.89 -10.60
C SER A 90 -0.26 10.29 -10.62
N ALA A 91 -1.24 11.06 -10.19
CA ALA A 91 -2.64 10.68 -10.26
C ALA A 91 -3.18 10.79 -11.69
N PRO A 92 -4.17 9.97 -12.07
CA PRO A 92 -4.98 10.20 -13.26
C PRO A 92 -5.67 11.58 -13.19
N PHE A 93 -5.98 12.17 -14.35
CA PHE A 93 -6.53 13.55 -14.42
C PHE A 93 -7.84 13.73 -13.63
N PHE A 94 -8.57 12.65 -13.36
CA PHE A 94 -9.84 12.65 -12.64
C PHE A 94 -9.68 12.35 -11.13
N CYS A 95 -8.45 12.17 -10.63
CA CYS A 95 -8.13 11.97 -9.21
C CYS A 95 -7.15 13.03 -8.74
N SER A 96 -7.25 13.42 -7.46
CA SER A 96 -6.33 14.40 -6.86
C SER A 96 -5.00 13.79 -6.46
N GLU A 97 -5.02 12.56 -5.95
CA GLU A 97 -3.84 11.90 -5.40
C GLU A 97 -3.78 10.41 -5.79
N ASN A 98 -2.55 9.91 -5.90
CA ASN A 98 -2.24 8.50 -6.04
C ASN A 98 -1.16 8.14 -5.02
N ASN A 99 -1.62 7.67 -3.87
CA ASN A 99 -0.77 7.38 -2.72
C ASN A 99 -0.35 5.92 -2.69
N VAL A 100 0.90 5.66 -2.29
CA VAL A 100 1.44 4.30 -2.13
C VAL A 100 1.72 4.06 -0.66
N TYR A 101 1.17 2.99 -0.12
CA TYR A 101 1.29 2.60 1.28
C TYR A 101 1.89 1.22 1.45
N ILE A 102 2.53 1.00 2.58
CA ILE A 102 2.65 -0.34 3.17
C ILE A 102 1.43 -0.52 4.08
N ALA A 103 0.64 -1.55 3.80
CA ALA A 103 -0.55 -1.90 4.56
C ALA A 103 -0.27 -3.09 5.48
N PHE A 104 -0.61 -2.94 6.74
CA PHE A 104 -0.55 -3.97 7.77
C PHE A 104 -1.99 -4.44 8.02
N GLU A 105 -2.31 -5.61 7.47
CA GLU A 105 -3.64 -6.22 7.57
C GLU A 105 -3.75 -7.02 8.86
N PHE A 106 -4.82 -6.83 9.62
CA PHE A 106 -5.04 -7.53 10.88
C PHE A 106 -6.30 -8.40 10.86
N ASN A 107 -6.23 -9.52 11.53
CA ASN A 107 -7.40 -10.33 11.85
C ASN A 107 -8.02 -9.84 13.16
N PRO A 108 -9.28 -9.39 13.17
CA PRO A 108 -9.95 -9.00 14.39
C PRO A 108 -10.13 -10.21 15.31
N LYS A 109 -9.75 -10.09 16.57
CA LYS A 109 -9.97 -11.16 17.58
C LYS A 109 -11.42 -11.25 18.06
N SER A 110 -12.18 -10.16 17.98
CA SER A 110 -13.58 -10.11 18.35
C SER A 110 -14.45 -10.01 17.11
N GLN A 111 -15.35 -10.98 16.91
CA GLN A 111 -16.42 -10.92 15.92
C GLN A 111 -17.57 -10.04 16.44
N GLY A 112 -17.31 -8.83 16.86
CA GLY A 112 -18.32 -7.94 17.36
C GLY A 112 -17.99 -6.51 16.97
N GLU A 113 -18.94 -5.84 16.37
CA GLU A 113 -18.92 -4.43 15.96
C GLU A 113 -17.62 -3.92 15.30
N LEU A 114 -17.77 -3.54 14.04
CA LEU A 114 -16.75 -2.99 13.13
C LEU A 114 -16.11 -1.66 13.64
N SER A 115 -16.28 -1.30 14.90
CA SER A 115 -16.05 0.06 15.35
C SER A 115 -14.67 0.32 15.95
N ASP A 116 -13.97 -0.70 16.44
CA ASP A 116 -12.75 -0.41 17.20
C ASP A 116 -11.55 -1.28 16.81
N THR A 117 -10.40 -0.61 16.59
CA THR A 117 -9.09 -1.25 16.53
C THR A 117 -8.74 -1.83 17.88
N ASN A 118 -8.35 -3.11 17.92
CA ASN A 118 -7.94 -3.75 19.14
C ASN A 118 -6.42 -4.03 19.11
N SER A 119 -5.70 -3.58 20.13
CA SER A 119 -4.25 -3.82 20.25
C SER A 119 -3.86 -5.30 20.23
N SER A 120 -4.82 -6.20 20.48
CA SER A 120 -4.64 -7.65 20.44
C SER A 120 -4.92 -8.30 19.08
N ASP A 121 -5.40 -7.54 18.08
CA ASP A 121 -5.61 -8.08 16.75
C ASP A 121 -4.30 -8.62 16.17
N ALA A 122 -4.39 -9.78 15.53
CA ALA A 122 -3.19 -10.45 15.02
C ALA A 122 -2.85 -9.97 13.61
N LEU A 123 -1.60 -9.57 13.38
CA LEU A 123 -1.08 -9.26 12.05
C LEU A 123 -1.29 -10.48 11.13
N LYS A 124 -1.98 -10.27 10.03
CA LYS A 124 -2.24 -11.27 9.01
C LYS A 124 -1.20 -11.21 7.89
N SER A 125 -1.01 -10.02 7.34
CA SER A 125 -0.10 -9.80 6.22
C SER A 125 0.43 -8.38 6.17
N VAL A 126 1.54 -8.20 5.46
CA VAL A 126 2.09 -6.89 5.09
C VAL A 126 2.16 -6.85 3.57
N SER A 127 1.63 -5.78 2.96
CA SER A 127 1.54 -5.68 1.50
C SER A 127 1.68 -4.23 1.02
N ILE A 128 1.93 -4.05 -0.28
CA ILE A 128 1.88 -2.73 -0.92
C ILE A 128 0.42 -2.44 -1.31
N PHE A 129 -0.03 -1.23 -1.03
CA PHE A 129 -1.36 -0.74 -1.36
C PHE A 129 -1.28 0.59 -2.09
N HIS A 130 -1.92 0.67 -3.26
CA HIS A 130 -2.07 1.91 -4.02
C HIS A 130 -3.49 2.43 -3.85
N GLU A 131 -3.61 3.70 -3.47
CA GLU A 131 -4.90 4.36 -3.24
C GLU A 131 -5.02 5.60 -4.10
N LEU A 132 -6.08 5.65 -4.89
CA LEU A 132 -6.48 6.85 -5.62
C LEU A 132 -7.49 7.62 -4.77
N GLU A 133 -7.19 8.88 -4.47
CA GLU A 133 -8.03 9.73 -3.65
C GLU A 133 -8.59 10.91 -4.46
N GLY A 134 -9.76 11.40 -4.03
CA GLY A 134 -10.42 12.56 -4.65
C GLY A 134 -10.77 12.34 -6.13
N CYS A 135 -11.19 11.12 -6.50
CA CYS A 135 -11.63 10.82 -7.86
C CYS A 135 -13.08 11.26 -8.08
N LEU A 136 -13.35 11.85 -9.28
CA LEU A 136 -14.68 12.25 -9.75
C LEU A 136 -15.42 11.09 -10.40
#